data_0c5e29711e176a4d3d554fee12edbcc8
#
_entry.id   0c5e29711e176a4d3d554fee12edbcc8
#
_cell.length_a   1.000
_cell.length_b   1.000
_cell.length_c   1.000
_cell.angle_alpha   90.00
_cell.angle_beta   90.00
_cell.angle_gamma   90.00
#
_symmetry.space_group_name_H-M   'P 1'
#
loop_
_entity.id
_entity.type
_entity.pdbx_description
1 polymer ?
#
loop_
_entity_poly.entity_id
_entity_poly.type
_entity_poly.pdbx_seq_one_letter_code
_entity_poly.pdbx_strand_id
1 'polypeptide(L)'
;MKKLLIIAAIFGMFFTTTSCEDILETESSQLVFNPSLDQKTDSMYYTLAMLKGVQMAIDQNVLINEMRGDLTSTTEYTETALRELANFTAGANNKYDSAYVYYRIINNCNYYIAHRDTMLMTGSHKVAIPEYVQALSIRAWAYMQLCKNYGTVDFYTTPITSISEANAPKEKKDMKGVLAALAPELAMYKDIEVPNYGDIDAGNTNFGVTKKFSSNKSMFSALLVLGDMYLECNEYEQAATYYTQYLINNKKPAYGYFAMPDISFSYPNKLSVPRSYNVMFNDYWRNMFNVSPDRNENITVVPMAVNSLKGTVTKLPKLFGYNYYTTDVDTTDNKSQTSGSTMYILEREIEASSQYYNLCNQQDWYYKPSSDYLEVLTTRLGDIRRYYTVQSATKDDSTYNRITKYDGGNVYIYRVATVYMHLAEALNRMGYPDAAFAILKDGISETALEEAAYLRPETRELLTTKFPFLSEEYKNLFANSYGLHYRGSNRTNGKESPYQMSTIVGNKLAELAAQGLTVGETLNDTINAVEDLLCDEYAMEFAFEGTRFGDLTRLARHKNADATYGANYGGQWLARKLAHKNVAKDLTDEQNWYLPMK
;
A
#
# COMPACT_ATOMS: atom_id res chain seq x y z
N MET A 1 -2.74 0.61 -71.69
CA MET A 1 -3.24 -0.07 -70.46
C MET A 1 -2.32 -1.22 -69.98
N LYS A 2 -1.82 -2.12 -70.85
CA LYS A 2 -0.95 -3.23 -70.37
C LYS A 2 0.43 -2.80 -69.78
N LYS A 3 1.00 -1.66 -70.21
CA LYS A 3 2.25 -1.13 -69.64
C LYS A 3 2.11 -0.45 -68.29
N LEU A 4 0.89 0.09 -68.00
CA LEU A 4 0.60 0.70 -66.67
C LEU A 4 0.37 -0.36 -65.58
N LEU A 5 -0.19 -1.52 -65.97
CA LEU A 5 -0.41 -2.66 -65.09
C LEU A 5 0.92 -3.34 -64.65
N ILE A 6 1.93 -3.36 -65.54
CA ILE A 6 3.25 -3.92 -65.24
C ILE A 6 4.01 -3.00 -64.29
N ILE A 7 3.88 -1.67 -64.42
CA ILE A 7 4.52 -0.71 -63.49
C ILE A 7 3.86 -0.77 -62.10
N ALA A 8 2.54 -0.93 -62.04
CA ALA A 8 1.81 -1.11 -60.76
C ALA A 8 2.18 -2.44 -60.08
N ALA A 9 2.41 -3.52 -60.86
CA ALA A 9 2.85 -4.81 -60.30
C ALA A 9 4.32 -4.77 -59.79
N ILE A 10 5.19 -4.02 -60.47
CA ILE A 10 6.60 -3.84 -60.04
C ILE A 10 6.67 -2.94 -58.81
N PHE A 11 5.83 -1.90 -58.72
CA PHE A 11 5.72 -1.08 -57.51
C PHE A 11 5.10 -1.84 -56.33
N GLY A 12 4.14 -2.74 -56.57
CA GLY A 12 3.54 -3.61 -55.55
C GLY A 12 4.51 -4.68 -55.03
N MET A 13 5.50 -5.14 -55.83
CA MET A 13 6.50 -6.09 -55.36
C MET A 13 7.69 -5.45 -54.61
N PHE A 14 7.90 -4.14 -54.77
CA PHE A 14 8.92 -3.42 -53.97
C PHE A 14 8.45 -3.02 -52.58
N PHE A 15 7.14 -3.05 -52.31
CA PHE A 15 6.60 -2.78 -50.96
C PHE A 15 6.42 -4.04 -50.09
N THR A 16 6.69 -5.24 -50.63
CA THR A 16 6.55 -6.49 -49.85
C THR A 16 7.87 -7.08 -49.38
N THR A 17 9.00 -6.37 -49.54
CA THR A 17 10.31 -6.80 -49.06
C THR A 17 10.95 -5.83 -48.05
N THR A 18 10.24 -4.83 -47.57
CA THR A 18 10.62 -4.21 -46.31
C THR A 18 10.21 -5.18 -45.22
N SER A 19 11.17 -5.89 -44.80
CA SER A 19 11.20 -6.89 -43.76
C SER A 19 10.39 -6.41 -42.55
N CYS A 20 9.53 -7.29 -42.01
CA CYS A 20 8.92 -7.12 -40.69
C CYS A 20 9.97 -6.99 -39.57
N GLU A 21 11.26 -7.00 -39.83
CA GLU A 21 12.33 -6.76 -38.89
C GLU A 21 12.38 -5.30 -38.42
N ASP A 22 12.18 -4.32 -39.33
CA ASP A 22 12.15 -2.89 -38.93
C ASP A 22 10.89 -2.48 -38.14
N ILE A 23 9.80 -3.26 -38.20
CA ILE A 23 8.62 -3.03 -37.40
C ILE A 23 8.74 -3.69 -36.02
N LEU A 24 9.61 -4.67 -35.88
CA LEU A 24 9.96 -5.33 -34.62
C LEU A 24 11.08 -4.62 -33.86
N GLU A 25 11.87 -3.80 -34.55
CA GLU A 25 12.76 -2.80 -33.95
C GLU A 25 12.00 -1.49 -33.65
N THR A 26 10.81 -1.57 -33.10
CA THR A 26 10.29 -0.43 -32.39
C THR A 26 11.22 -0.22 -31.22
N GLU A 27 12.15 0.73 -31.36
CA GLU A 27 12.75 1.39 -30.21
C GLU A 27 11.56 1.79 -29.33
N SER A 28 11.29 0.96 -28.32
CA SER A 28 10.24 1.24 -27.38
C SER A 28 10.66 2.54 -26.72
N SER A 29 10.00 3.64 -27.08
CA SER A 29 10.18 4.95 -26.42
C SER A 29 9.87 4.90 -24.91
N GLN A 30 9.49 3.73 -24.41
CA GLN A 30 9.23 3.41 -23.02
C GLN A 30 10.36 2.64 -22.35
N LEU A 31 11.33 2.13 -23.09
CA LEU A 31 12.53 1.50 -22.56
C LEU A 31 13.69 2.46 -22.83
N VAL A 32 14.18 3.10 -21.77
CA VAL A 32 15.36 3.98 -21.86
C VAL A 32 16.61 3.10 -21.92
N PHE A 33 16.71 2.25 -22.95
CA PHE A 33 17.90 1.48 -23.30
C PHE A 33 18.62 2.16 -24.46
N ASN A 34 19.04 3.41 -24.23
CA ASN A 34 19.90 4.04 -25.19
C ASN A 34 21.35 3.65 -24.88
N PRO A 35 22.02 2.84 -25.70
CA PRO A 35 23.42 2.48 -25.47
C PRO A 35 24.38 3.67 -25.54
N SER A 36 23.91 4.84 -26.00
CA SER A 36 24.65 6.10 -26.00
C SER A 36 24.57 6.88 -24.70
N LEU A 37 23.76 6.46 -23.70
CA LEU A 37 23.71 7.12 -22.39
C LEU A 37 25.06 7.01 -21.68
N ASP A 38 25.56 8.14 -21.19
CA ASP A 38 26.75 8.18 -20.36
C ASP A 38 26.43 7.63 -18.97
N GLN A 39 27.05 6.53 -18.61
CA GLN A 39 26.84 5.87 -17.32
C GLN A 39 27.13 6.77 -16.11
N LYS A 40 27.93 7.83 -16.25
CA LYS A 40 28.24 8.75 -15.15
C LYS A 40 27.20 9.85 -14.98
N THR A 41 26.71 10.39 -16.09
CA THR A 41 25.82 11.56 -16.06
C THR A 41 24.36 11.17 -16.15
N ASP A 42 24.04 10.01 -16.68
CA ASP A 42 22.67 9.59 -17.01
C ASP A 42 22.07 8.60 -16.00
N SER A 43 22.74 8.40 -14.87
CA SER A 43 22.34 7.45 -13.83
C SER A 43 20.91 7.65 -13.31
N MET A 44 20.48 8.89 -13.17
CA MET A 44 19.12 9.25 -12.76
C MET A 44 18.06 8.69 -13.72
N TYR A 45 18.33 8.66 -15.04
CA TYR A 45 17.36 8.19 -16.04
C TYR A 45 17.05 6.71 -15.90
N TYR A 46 18.03 5.89 -15.52
CA TYR A 46 17.81 4.46 -15.29
C TYR A 46 16.86 4.19 -14.13
N THR A 47 17.08 4.88 -13.00
CA THR A 47 16.18 4.74 -11.84
C THR A 47 14.78 5.26 -12.16
N LEU A 48 14.66 6.40 -12.82
CA LEU A 48 13.36 6.94 -13.23
C LEU A 48 12.64 6.03 -14.24
N ALA A 49 13.36 5.34 -15.13
CA ALA A 49 12.75 4.37 -16.04
C ALA A 49 12.17 3.15 -15.31
N MET A 50 12.85 2.64 -14.27
CA MET A 50 12.32 1.57 -13.42
C MET A 50 11.07 2.04 -12.66
N LEU A 51 11.10 3.24 -12.07
CA LEU A 51 9.94 3.83 -11.40
C LEU A 51 8.78 4.08 -12.37
N LYS A 52 9.05 4.42 -13.63
CA LYS A 52 8.02 4.54 -14.68
C LYS A 52 7.32 3.19 -14.91
N GLY A 53 8.05 2.10 -14.89
CA GLY A 53 7.47 0.75 -14.92
C GLY A 53 6.49 0.52 -13.78
N VAL A 54 6.87 0.92 -12.55
CA VAL A 54 5.99 0.85 -11.37
C VAL A 54 4.73 1.71 -11.56
N GLN A 55 4.86 2.95 -12.05
CA GLN A 55 3.71 3.81 -12.35
C GLN A 55 2.72 3.16 -13.33
N MET A 56 3.20 2.39 -14.30
CA MET A 56 2.32 1.74 -15.28
C MET A 56 1.59 0.51 -14.73
N ALA A 57 2.08 -0.08 -13.65
CA ALA A 57 1.49 -1.24 -12.99
C ALA A 57 0.59 -0.87 -11.80
N ILE A 58 0.73 0.36 -11.27
CA ILE A 58 0.21 0.66 -9.93
C ILE A 58 -1.31 0.70 -9.86
N ASP A 59 -2.01 1.21 -10.88
CA ASP A 59 -3.48 1.21 -10.92
C ASP A 59 -4.01 -0.24 -10.85
N GLN A 60 -3.43 -1.14 -11.64
CA GLN A 60 -3.79 -2.55 -11.61
C GLN A 60 -3.53 -3.16 -10.23
N ASN A 61 -2.36 -2.88 -9.64
CA ASN A 61 -2.01 -3.39 -8.32
C ASN A 61 -3.03 -2.98 -7.25
N VAL A 62 -3.44 -1.71 -7.26
CA VAL A 62 -4.49 -1.21 -6.36
C VAL A 62 -5.82 -1.93 -6.60
N LEU A 63 -6.28 -1.98 -7.85
CA LEU A 63 -7.59 -2.54 -8.20
C LEU A 63 -7.69 -4.04 -7.89
N ILE A 64 -6.65 -4.82 -8.16
CA ILE A 64 -6.60 -6.24 -7.83
C ILE A 64 -6.79 -6.46 -6.32
N ASN A 65 -6.11 -5.67 -5.49
CA ASN A 65 -6.17 -5.84 -4.04
C ASN A 65 -7.45 -5.30 -3.43
N GLU A 66 -7.92 -4.12 -3.85
CA GLU A 66 -9.12 -3.52 -3.26
C GLU A 66 -10.39 -4.24 -3.72
N MET A 67 -10.53 -4.57 -5.01
CA MET A 67 -11.75 -5.22 -5.51
C MET A 67 -11.94 -6.62 -4.92
N ARG A 68 -10.88 -7.36 -4.65
CA ARG A 68 -10.96 -8.69 -4.00
C ARG A 68 -11.05 -8.61 -2.47
N GLY A 69 -10.72 -7.47 -1.87
CA GLY A 69 -10.84 -7.23 -0.43
C GLY A 69 -12.28 -7.04 0.05
N ASP A 70 -12.45 -6.94 1.37
CA ASP A 70 -13.74 -6.81 2.06
C ASP A 70 -14.22 -5.35 2.19
N LEU A 71 -13.36 -4.36 1.90
CA LEU A 71 -13.65 -2.94 2.17
C LEU A 71 -14.37 -2.23 1.03
N THR A 72 -14.40 -2.81 -0.18
CA THR A 72 -15.04 -2.23 -1.36
C THR A 72 -16.26 -2.99 -1.82
N SER A 73 -17.20 -2.26 -2.42
CA SER A 73 -18.38 -2.80 -3.12
C SER A 73 -18.44 -2.27 -4.54
N THR A 74 -19.08 -3.05 -5.40
CA THR A 74 -19.45 -2.62 -6.75
C THR A 74 -20.72 -1.79 -6.72
N THR A 75 -20.89 -0.91 -7.72
CA THR A 75 -22.10 -0.10 -7.95
C THR A 75 -22.79 -0.55 -9.25
N GLU A 76 -23.92 0.06 -9.59
CA GLU A 76 -24.55 -0.13 -10.89
C GLU A 76 -23.65 0.29 -12.06
N TYR A 77 -22.75 1.23 -11.86
CA TYR A 77 -21.82 1.75 -12.88
C TYR A 77 -20.52 0.93 -13.02
N THR A 78 -20.27 -0.02 -12.10
CA THR A 78 -19.05 -0.82 -12.14
C THR A 78 -18.91 -1.57 -13.45
N GLU A 79 -17.80 -1.39 -14.15
CA GLU A 79 -17.53 -2.13 -15.37
C GLU A 79 -17.30 -3.64 -15.13
N THR A 80 -17.53 -4.43 -16.18
CA THR A 80 -17.45 -5.90 -16.10
C THR A 80 -16.12 -6.40 -15.53
N ALA A 81 -14.99 -5.84 -15.98
CA ALA A 81 -13.67 -6.29 -15.53
C ALA A 81 -13.46 -6.12 -14.01
N LEU A 82 -13.99 -5.04 -13.41
CA LEU A 82 -13.93 -4.83 -11.96
C LEU A 82 -14.90 -5.76 -11.22
N ARG A 83 -16.10 -6.04 -11.78
CA ARG A 83 -17.03 -7.03 -11.20
C ARG A 83 -16.44 -8.43 -11.20
N GLU A 84 -15.75 -8.81 -12.27
CA GLU A 84 -15.04 -10.09 -12.35
C GLU A 84 -13.97 -10.24 -11.26
N LEU A 85 -13.19 -9.18 -10.97
CA LEU A 85 -12.25 -9.18 -9.86
C LEU A 85 -12.98 -9.32 -8.52
N ALA A 86 -14.04 -8.52 -8.29
CA ALA A 86 -14.80 -8.53 -7.04
C ALA A 86 -15.46 -9.89 -6.75
N ASN A 87 -15.90 -10.59 -7.79
CA ASN A 87 -16.60 -11.88 -7.70
C ASN A 87 -15.66 -13.09 -7.87
N PHE A 88 -14.36 -12.87 -8.03
CA PHE A 88 -13.35 -13.94 -8.28
C PHE A 88 -13.63 -14.75 -9.55
N THR A 89 -14.20 -14.11 -10.56
CA THR A 89 -14.47 -14.70 -11.88
C THR A 89 -13.57 -14.17 -12.99
N ALA A 90 -12.55 -13.38 -12.63
CA ALA A 90 -11.60 -12.83 -13.59
C ALA A 90 -10.95 -13.95 -14.40
N GLY A 91 -11.07 -13.84 -15.72
CA GLY A 91 -10.48 -14.75 -16.68
C GLY A 91 -9.30 -14.13 -17.41
N ALA A 92 -8.68 -14.91 -18.30
CA ALA A 92 -7.47 -14.52 -19.04
C ALA A 92 -7.60 -13.22 -19.87
N ASN A 93 -8.79 -12.71 -20.12
CA ASN A 93 -9.00 -11.47 -20.88
C ASN A 93 -9.37 -10.27 -20.02
N ASN A 94 -9.33 -10.41 -18.69
CA ASN A 94 -9.58 -9.28 -17.80
C ASN A 94 -8.46 -8.24 -17.96
N LYS A 95 -8.83 -6.99 -18.24
CA LYS A 95 -7.86 -5.92 -18.55
C LYS A 95 -7.04 -5.46 -17.34
N TYR A 96 -7.45 -5.82 -16.12
CA TYR A 96 -6.74 -5.54 -14.89
C TYR A 96 -6.00 -6.76 -14.34
N ASP A 97 -6.01 -7.87 -15.06
CA ASP A 97 -5.30 -9.08 -14.72
C ASP A 97 -4.20 -9.36 -15.75
N SER A 98 -3.08 -8.67 -15.60
CA SER A 98 -1.94 -8.83 -16.50
C SER A 98 -0.62 -9.00 -15.73
N ALA A 99 -0.09 -10.21 -15.71
CA ALA A 99 1.24 -10.49 -15.16
C ALA A 99 2.35 -9.73 -15.91
N TYR A 100 2.13 -9.43 -17.19
CA TYR A 100 3.09 -8.74 -18.05
C TYR A 100 3.57 -7.40 -17.48
N VAL A 101 2.71 -6.63 -16.81
CA VAL A 101 3.11 -5.33 -16.24
C VAL A 101 4.22 -5.47 -15.20
N TYR A 102 4.21 -6.54 -14.41
CA TYR A 102 5.26 -6.84 -13.43
C TYR A 102 6.50 -7.41 -14.11
N TYR A 103 6.34 -8.31 -15.08
CA TYR A 103 7.48 -8.86 -15.85
C TYR A 103 8.25 -7.78 -16.61
N ARG A 104 7.55 -6.76 -17.10
CA ARG A 104 8.21 -5.61 -17.72
C ARG A 104 9.10 -4.85 -16.72
N ILE A 105 8.62 -4.63 -15.48
CA ILE A 105 9.44 -4.03 -14.41
C ILE A 105 10.67 -4.90 -14.16
N ILE A 106 10.47 -6.21 -13.98
CA ILE A 106 11.51 -7.19 -13.70
C ILE A 106 12.57 -7.17 -14.81
N ASN A 107 12.14 -7.20 -16.09
CA ASN A 107 13.06 -7.20 -17.22
C ASN A 107 13.87 -5.91 -17.30
N ASN A 108 13.26 -4.75 -17.03
CA ASN A 108 13.98 -3.48 -16.96
C ASN A 108 15.05 -3.50 -15.86
N CYS A 109 14.70 -4.02 -14.68
CA CYS A 109 15.65 -4.17 -13.58
C CYS A 109 16.79 -5.14 -13.95
N ASN A 110 16.47 -6.29 -14.55
CA ASN A 110 17.47 -7.27 -14.98
C ASN A 110 18.43 -6.69 -16.03
N TYR A 111 17.88 -5.93 -16.99
CA TYR A 111 18.73 -5.27 -18.00
C TYR A 111 19.69 -4.28 -17.35
N TYR A 112 19.20 -3.45 -16.45
CA TYR A 112 20.03 -2.50 -15.71
C TYR A 112 21.11 -3.22 -14.89
N ILE A 113 20.73 -4.24 -14.11
CA ILE A 113 21.65 -5.02 -13.27
C ILE A 113 22.76 -5.66 -14.10
N ALA A 114 22.43 -6.20 -15.29
CA ALA A 114 23.39 -6.87 -16.15
C ALA A 114 24.39 -5.92 -16.84
N HIS A 115 24.03 -4.64 -17.04
CA HIS A 115 24.82 -3.70 -17.82
C HIS A 115 25.44 -2.57 -17.00
N ARG A 116 25.06 -2.43 -15.72
CA ARG A 116 25.56 -1.33 -14.89
C ARG A 116 26.94 -1.62 -14.31
N ASP A 117 27.88 -0.73 -14.56
CA ASP A 117 29.18 -0.77 -13.91
C ASP A 117 29.09 -0.29 -12.45
N THR A 118 29.00 -1.23 -11.52
CA THR A 118 28.96 -0.96 -10.06
C THR A 118 30.30 -0.48 -9.51
N MET A 119 31.38 -0.60 -10.28
CA MET A 119 32.71 -0.11 -9.91
C MET A 119 32.96 1.33 -10.32
N LEU A 120 32.01 1.96 -11.01
CA LEU A 120 32.11 3.34 -11.44
C LEU A 120 32.33 4.30 -10.27
N MET A 121 33.42 5.07 -10.34
CA MET A 121 33.85 5.96 -9.27
C MET A 121 33.71 7.44 -9.68
N THR A 122 33.30 8.28 -8.73
CA THR A 122 33.48 9.73 -8.78
C THR A 122 34.21 10.15 -7.52
N GLY A 123 35.47 10.54 -7.65
CA GLY A 123 36.35 10.69 -6.49
C GLY A 123 36.56 9.34 -5.78
N SER A 124 36.27 9.29 -4.48
CA SER A 124 36.35 8.09 -3.64
C SER A 124 35.02 7.32 -3.53
N HIS A 125 33.94 7.75 -4.20
CA HIS A 125 32.61 7.17 -4.03
C HIS A 125 32.20 6.35 -5.24
N LYS A 126 31.63 5.15 -4.99
CA LYS A 126 30.95 4.33 -5.99
C LYS A 126 29.55 4.92 -6.26
N VAL A 127 29.36 5.57 -7.40
CA VAL A 127 28.15 6.34 -7.69
C VAL A 127 26.97 5.49 -8.15
N ALA A 128 27.22 4.30 -8.67
CA ALA A 128 26.18 3.43 -9.21
C ALA A 128 25.52 2.53 -8.16
N ILE A 129 26.12 2.35 -6.97
CA ILE A 129 25.60 1.43 -5.96
C ILE A 129 24.18 1.76 -5.49
N PRO A 130 23.82 3.02 -5.13
CA PRO A 130 22.44 3.32 -4.71
C PRO A 130 21.40 2.96 -5.77
N GLU A 131 21.70 3.18 -7.05
CA GLU A 131 20.81 2.85 -8.17
C GLU A 131 20.72 1.33 -8.39
N TYR A 132 21.85 0.64 -8.29
CA TYR A 132 21.90 -0.82 -8.38
C TYR A 132 21.00 -1.45 -7.30
N VAL A 133 21.05 -0.93 -6.07
CA VAL A 133 20.19 -1.37 -4.98
C VAL A 133 18.71 -1.06 -5.27
N GLN A 134 18.40 0.05 -5.95
CA GLN A 134 17.02 0.32 -6.40
C GLN A 134 16.55 -0.73 -7.41
N ALA A 135 17.39 -1.12 -8.36
CA ALA A 135 17.04 -2.17 -9.32
C ALA A 135 16.78 -3.52 -8.63
N LEU A 136 17.61 -3.89 -7.65
CA LEU A 136 17.40 -5.09 -6.84
C LEU A 136 16.10 -5.02 -6.04
N SER A 137 15.85 -3.89 -5.38
CA SER A 137 14.67 -3.68 -4.52
C SER A 137 13.36 -3.68 -5.33
N ILE A 138 13.33 -2.97 -6.46
CA ILE A 138 12.16 -2.90 -7.35
C ILE A 138 11.89 -4.26 -8.00
N ARG A 139 12.94 -4.99 -8.42
CA ARG A 139 12.82 -6.37 -8.93
C ARG A 139 12.21 -7.30 -7.90
N ALA A 140 12.72 -7.27 -6.67
CA ALA A 140 12.22 -8.09 -5.58
C ALA A 140 10.75 -7.75 -5.24
N TRP A 141 10.41 -6.46 -5.15
CA TRP A 141 9.03 -6.01 -4.97
C TRP A 141 8.11 -6.50 -6.10
N ALA A 142 8.53 -6.41 -7.36
CA ALA A 142 7.71 -6.83 -8.50
C ALA A 142 7.47 -8.35 -8.49
N TYR A 143 8.48 -9.16 -8.17
CA TYR A 143 8.30 -10.61 -7.98
C TYR A 143 7.39 -10.93 -6.80
N MET A 144 7.50 -10.19 -5.69
CA MET A 144 6.61 -10.35 -4.55
C MET A 144 5.15 -10.08 -4.95
N GLN A 145 4.87 -9.01 -5.74
CA GLN A 145 3.52 -8.74 -6.24
C GLN A 145 3.02 -9.86 -7.18
N LEU A 146 3.89 -10.39 -8.04
CA LEU A 146 3.55 -11.54 -8.88
C LEU A 146 3.15 -12.75 -8.03
N CYS A 147 3.96 -13.13 -7.04
CA CYS A 147 3.65 -14.28 -6.18
C CYS A 147 2.37 -14.07 -5.36
N LYS A 148 2.13 -12.85 -4.85
CA LYS A 148 0.88 -12.51 -4.13
C LYS A 148 -0.35 -12.68 -5.02
N ASN A 149 -0.26 -12.30 -6.30
CA ASN A 149 -1.39 -12.34 -7.22
C ASN A 149 -1.57 -13.67 -7.94
N TYR A 150 -0.48 -14.39 -8.25
CA TYR A 150 -0.50 -15.56 -9.14
C TYR A 150 0.09 -16.83 -8.51
N GLY A 151 0.59 -16.77 -7.28
CA GLY A 151 1.18 -17.92 -6.58
C GLY A 151 2.55 -18.29 -7.11
N THR A 152 2.63 -19.32 -7.96
CA THR A 152 3.86 -19.78 -8.59
C THR A 152 4.05 -19.12 -9.96
N VAL A 153 5.20 -18.50 -10.17
CA VAL A 153 5.47 -17.61 -11.31
C VAL A 153 6.75 -17.98 -12.04
N ASP A 154 6.88 -17.54 -13.30
CA ASP A 154 8.12 -17.67 -14.05
C ASP A 154 9.20 -16.79 -13.41
N PHE A 155 10.36 -17.39 -13.16
CA PHE A 155 11.48 -16.73 -12.50
C PHE A 155 12.71 -16.68 -13.39
N TYR A 156 13.26 -15.47 -13.56
CA TYR A 156 14.50 -15.22 -14.28
C TYR A 156 15.16 -13.93 -13.81
N THR A 157 16.49 -13.88 -13.79
CA THR A 157 17.29 -12.73 -13.38
C THR A 157 18.20 -12.19 -14.48
N THR A 158 18.18 -12.82 -15.65
CA THR A 158 18.85 -12.34 -16.87
C THR A 158 17.87 -11.53 -17.73
N PRO A 159 18.32 -10.46 -18.40
CA PRO A 159 17.43 -9.70 -19.27
C PRO A 159 16.96 -10.55 -20.46
N ILE A 160 15.69 -10.41 -20.80
CA ILE A 160 15.08 -10.97 -22.00
C ILE A 160 15.13 -9.89 -23.07
N THR A 161 15.88 -10.15 -24.15
CA THR A 161 16.12 -9.19 -25.23
C THR A 161 15.60 -9.67 -26.59
N SER A 162 15.15 -10.92 -26.68
CA SER A 162 14.61 -11.50 -27.90
C SER A 162 13.32 -12.28 -27.68
N ILE A 163 12.52 -12.45 -28.73
CA ILE A 163 11.30 -13.27 -28.72
C ILE A 163 11.63 -14.73 -28.40
N SER A 164 12.76 -15.25 -28.89
CA SER A 164 13.21 -16.61 -28.57
C SER A 164 13.46 -16.80 -27.09
N GLU A 165 14.11 -15.84 -26.44
CA GLU A 165 14.34 -15.86 -24.99
C GLU A 165 13.01 -15.73 -24.24
N ALA A 166 12.09 -14.88 -24.70
CA ALA A 166 10.78 -14.71 -24.09
C ALA A 166 9.98 -16.03 -24.08
N ASN A 167 10.01 -16.77 -25.17
CA ASN A 167 9.31 -18.03 -25.35
C ASN A 167 10.01 -19.26 -24.73
N ALA A 168 11.27 -19.13 -24.33
CA ALA A 168 12.00 -20.22 -23.69
C ALA A 168 11.38 -20.54 -22.30
N PRO A 169 11.30 -21.83 -21.92
CA PRO A 169 10.82 -22.21 -20.59
C PRO A 169 11.62 -21.52 -19.47
N LYS A 170 10.92 -21.08 -18.45
CA LYS A 170 11.51 -20.46 -17.26
C LYS A 170 11.37 -21.39 -16.05
N GLU A 171 12.29 -21.24 -15.10
CA GLU A 171 12.12 -21.82 -13.78
C GLU A 171 10.85 -21.27 -13.13
N LYS A 172 10.14 -22.11 -12.38
CA LYS A 172 8.96 -21.68 -11.61
C LYS A 172 9.33 -21.52 -10.15
N LYS A 173 8.96 -20.39 -9.54
CA LYS A 173 9.16 -20.15 -8.10
C LYS A 173 7.88 -19.61 -7.46
N ASP A 174 7.63 -20.06 -6.25
CA ASP A 174 6.69 -19.44 -5.31
C ASP A 174 7.39 -18.33 -4.49
N MET A 175 6.70 -17.77 -3.52
CA MET A 175 7.23 -16.70 -2.67
C MET A 175 8.51 -17.12 -1.94
N LYS A 176 8.57 -18.36 -1.41
CA LYS A 176 9.76 -18.89 -0.72
C LYS A 176 10.93 -19.07 -1.66
N GLY A 177 10.68 -19.56 -2.86
CA GLY A 177 11.68 -19.68 -3.91
C GLY A 177 12.22 -18.33 -4.37
N VAL A 178 11.36 -17.32 -4.48
CA VAL A 178 11.76 -15.93 -4.79
C VAL A 178 12.58 -15.32 -3.65
N LEU A 179 12.16 -15.48 -2.39
CA LEU A 179 12.91 -15.05 -1.22
C LEU A 179 14.33 -15.65 -1.23
N ALA A 180 14.43 -16.98 -1.38
CA ALA A 180 15.72 -17.68 -1.37
C ALA A 180 16.66 -17.22 -2.50
N ALA A 181 16.10 -16.83 -3.65
CA ALA A 181 16.88 -16.39 -4.79
C ALA A 181 17.35 -14.93 -4.72
N LEU A 182 16.51 -14.02 -4.18
CA LEU A 182 16.77 -12.57 -4.28
C LEU A 182 17.25 -11.94 -2.96
N ALA A 183 16.81 -12.45 -1.81
CA ALA A 183 17.13 -11.84 -0.53
C ALA A 183 18.63 -11.86 -0.18
N PRO A 184 19.43 -12.90 -0.47
CA PRO A 184 20.85 -12.90 -0.12
C PRO A 184 21.63 -11.76 -0.79
N GLU A 185 21.38 -11.48 -2.06
CA GLU A 185 22.03 -10.38 -2.76
C GLU A 185 21.56 -9.03 -2.23
N LEU A 186 20.24 -8.83 -2.07
CA LEU A 186 19.69 -7.57 -1.57
C LEU A 186 20.16 -7.27 -0.15
N ALA A 187 20.30 -8.29 0.71
CA ALA A 187 20.76 -8.14 2.09
C ALA A 187 22.20 -7.62 2.20
N MET A 188 23.06 -7.88 1.20
CA MET A 188 24.43 -7.32 1.18
C MET A 188 24.43 -5.78 1.07
N TYR A 189 23.35 -5.21 0.58
CA TYR A 189 23.22 -3.78 0.33
C TYR A 189 22.15 -3.11 1.20
N LYS A 190 21.69 -3.78 2.26
CA LYS A 190 20.57 -3.32 3.11
C LYS A 190 20.79 -1.95 3.76
N ASP A 191 22.04 -1.59 4.01
CA ASP A 191 22.44 -0.34 4.68
C ASP A 191 22.75 0.80 3.69
N ILE A 192 22.58 0.56 2.39
CA ILE A 192 22.76 1.60 1.38
C ILE A 192 21.53 2.54 1.39
N GLU A 193 21.80 3.81 1.56
CA GLU A 193 20.75 4.84 1.50
C GLU A 193 20.13 4.92 0.10
N VAL A 194 18.83 5.18 0.08
CA VAL A 194 18.13 5.40 -1.19
C VAL A 194 18.65 6.66 -1.90
N PRO A 195 18.78 6.64 -3.24
CA PRO A 195 19.28 7.79 -3.97
C PRO A 195 18.32 8.99 -3.88
N ASN A 196 18.89 10.20 -3.87
CA ASN A 196 18.14 11.44 -3.91
C ASN A 196 18.67 12.32 -5.04
N TYR A 197 17.84 12.55 -6.03
CA TYR A 197 18.15 13.38 -7.21
C TYR A 197 17.53 14.78 -7.12
N GLY A 198 17.15 15.21 -5.93
CA GLY A 198 16.43 16.47 -5.73
C GLY A 198 14.91 16.31 -5.92
N ASP A 199 14.24 17.44 -6.11
CA ASP A 199 12.80 17.46 -6.30
C ASP A 199 12.41 17.02 -7.71
N ILE A 200 11.40 16.18 -7.80
CA ILE A 200 10.78 15.75 -9.05
C ILE A 200 9.40 16.38 -9.22
N ASP A 201 9.06 16.70 -10.47
CA ASP A 201 7.73 17.12 -10.87
C ASP A 201 6.88 15.87 -11.19
N ALA A 202 5.89 15.62 -10.35
CA ALA A 202 5.02 14.45 -10.47
C ALA A 202 3.68 14.74 -11.15
N GLY A 203 3.61 15.84 -11.90
CA GLY A 203 2.40 16.27 -12.56
C GLY A 203 1.61 17.29 -11.74
N ASN A 204 0.39 17.56 -12.16
CA ASN A 204 -0.48 18.55 -11.53
C ASN A 204 -1.55 17.89 -10.66
N THR A 205 -1.95 18.60 -9.59
CA THR A 205 -3.22 18.34 -8.94
C THR A 205 -4.36 18.71 -9.89
N ASN A 206 -5.58 18.28 -9.57
CA ASN A 206 -6.79 18.71 -10.28
C ASN A 206 -7.03 20.23 -10.25
N PHE A 207 -6.38 20.95 -9.32
CA PHE A 207 -6.40 22.42 -9.27
C PHE A 207 -5.28 23.08 -10.11
N GLY A 208 -4.57 22.32 -10.93
CA GLY A 208 -3.49 22.82 -11.76
C GLY A 208 -2.17 23.11 -11.03
N VAL A 209 -2.10 22.83 -9.72
CA VAL A 209 -0.88 23.03 -8.94
C VAL A 209 0.12 21.91 -9.23
N THR A 210 1.34 22.27 -9.63
CA THR A 210 2.42 21.31 -9.85
C THR A 210 2.80 20.63 -8.53
N LYS A 211 2.77 19.29 -8.52
CA LYS A 211 3.24 18.48 -7.40
C LYS A 211 4.75 18.33 -7.46
N LYS A 212 5.42 18.84 -6.45
CA LYS A 212 6.85 18.61 -6.25
C LYS A 212 7.10 17.88 -4.96
N PHE A 213 8.02 16.92 -4.99
CA PHE A 213 8.49 16.25 -3.79
C PHE A 213 9.87 15.64 -4.02
N SER A 214 10.57 15.37 -2.94
CA SER A 214 11.91 14.81 -3.02
C SER A 214 11.89 13.41 -3.64
N SER A 215 12.76 13.17 -4.62
CA SER A 215 12.82 11.91 -5.37
C SER A 215 13.09 10.69 -4.49
N ASN A 216 13.78 10.85 -3.35
CA ASN A 216 14.00 9.76 -2.40
C ASN A 216 12.68 9.17 -1.83
N LYS A 217 11.58 9.94 -1.85
CA LYS A 217 10.25 9.48 -1.46
C LYS A 217 9.58 8.55 -2.48
N SER A 218 10.17 8.36 -3.66
CA SER A 218 9.71 7.37 -4.63
C SER A 218 10.59 6.12 -4.66
N MET A 219 11.63 6.08 -3.84
CA MET A 219 12.58 4.99 -3.81
C MET A 219 12.16 3.86 -2.87
N PHE A 220 12.65 2.66 -3.16
CA PHE A 220 12.37 1.45 -2.39
C PHE A 220 13.53 1.16 -1.44
N SER A 221 13.26 1.17 -0.14
CA SER A 221 14.24 0.76 0.86
C SER A 221 14.48 -0.74 0.82
N ALA A 222 15.73 -1.18 0.70
CA ALA A 222 16.10 -2.59 0.74
C ALA A 222 15.64 -3.27 2.05
N LEU A 223 15.73 -2.56 3.17
CA LEU A 223 15.27 -3.06 4.48
C LEU A 223 13.76 -3.37 4.47
N LEU A 224 12.94 -2.49 3.88
CA LEU A 224 11.48 -2.71 3.86
C LEU A 224 11.09 -3.83 2.91
N VAL A 225 11.71 -3.89 1.74
CA VAL A 225 11.45 -4.96 0.78
C VAL A 225 11.86 -6.32 1.36
N LEU A 226 13.03 -6.41 2.02
CA LEU A 226 13.44 -7.62 2.72
C LEU A 226 12.46 -7.97 3.84
N GLY A 227 12.08 -7.00 4.68
CA GLY A 227 11.09 -7.21 5.74
C GLY A 227 9.82 -7.84 5.22
N ASP A 228 9.26 -7.30 4.13
CA ASP A 228 8.04 -7.81 3.51
C ASP A 228 8.22 -9.21 2.92
N MET A 229 9.33 -9.47 2.22
CA MET A 229 9.61 -10.80 1.67
C MET A 229 9.68 -11.88 2.78
N TYR A 230 10.31 -11.57 3.89
CA TYR A 230 10.38 -12.49 5.04
C TYR A 230 9.03 -12.64 5.73
N LEU A 231 8.26 -11.56 5.89
CA LEU A 231 6.93 -11.60 6.50
C LEU A 231 5.96 -12.46 5.67
N GLU A 232 5.96 -12.31 4.34
CA GLU A 232 5.16 -13.12 3.42
C GLU A 232 5.53 -14.61 3.43
N CYS A 233 6.74 -14.94 3.91
CA CYS A 233 7.22 -16.33 4.04
C CYS A 233 7.09 -16.90 5.46
N ASN A 234 6.47 -16.20 6.40
CA ASN A 234 6.33 -16.55 7.82
C ASN A 234 7.67 -16.58 8.59
N GLU A 235 8.67 -15.86 8.11
CA GLU A 235 9.98 -15.71 8.76
C GLU A 235 9.98 -14.44 9.64
N TYR A 236 9.21 -14.51 10.72
CA TYR A 236 8.80 -13.34 11.51
C TYR A 236 9.95 -12.62 12.20
N GLU A 237 10.95 -13.36 12.69
CA GLU A 237 12.09 -12.76 13.37
C GLU A 237 12.96 -11.92 12.44
N GLN A 238 13.21 -12.43 11.24
CA GLN A 238 13.95 -11.72 10.21
C GLN A 238 13.17 -10.48 9.75
N ALA A 239 11.85 -10.62 9.54
CA ALA A 239 10.98 -9.50 9.19
C ALA A 239 11.04 -8.39 10.26
N ALA A 240 10.84 -8.73 11.54
CA ALA A 240 10.91 -7.79 12.65
C ALA A 240 12.30 -7.11 12.75
N THR A 241 13.36 -7.86 12.48
CA THR A 241 14.75 -7.33 12.48
C THR A 241 14.91 -6.24 11.42
N TYR A 242 14.45 -6.48 10.18
CA TYR A 242 14.58 -5.50 9.10
C TYR A 242 13.71 -4.26 9.32
N TYR A 243 12.48 -4.42 9.81
CA TYR A 243 11.62 -3.28 10.14
C TYR A 243 12.19 -2.44 11.28
N THR A 244 12.68 -3.08 12.34
CA THR A 244 13.33 -2.39 13.46
C THR A 244 14.55 -1.62 12.98
N GLN A 245 15.42 -2.24 12.18
CA GLN A 245 16.60 -1.59 11.62
C GLN A 245 16.22 -0.38 10.76
N TYR A 246 15.16 -0.50 9.92
CA TYR A 246 14.66 0.63 9.15
C TYR A 246 14.20 1.79 10.03
N LEU A 247 13.39 1.50 11.06
CA LEU A 247 12.85 2.53 11.96
C LEU A 247 13.94 3.27 12.73
N ILE A 248 14.94 2.56 13.19
CA ILE A 248 16.10 3.12 13.92
C ILE A 248 16.95 3.96 12.97
N ASN A 249 17.41 3.39 11.85
CA ASN A 249 18.32 4.05 10.91
C ASN A 249 17.70 5.34 10.33
N ASN A 250 16.41 5.35 10.08
CA ASN A 250 15.70 6.50 9.51
C ASN A 250 15.02 7.39 10.56
N LYS A 251 15.21 7.12 11.85
CA LYS A 251 14.67 7.91 12.98
C LYS A 251 13.15 8.12 12.84
N LYS A 252 12.40 7.01 12.74
CA LYS A 252 10.96 7.04 12.45
C LYS A 252 10.12 6.61 13.66
N PRO A 253 9.82 7.49 14.64
CA PRO A 253 8.79 7.20 15.64
C PRO A 253 7.41 7.10 14.99
N ALA A 254 6.49 6.37 15.61
CA ALA A 254 5.09 6.37 15.19
C ALA A 254 4.41 7.65 15.65
N TYR A 255 3.97 8.46 14.71
CA TYR A 255 3.35 9.75 15.01
C TYR A 255 1.83 9.60 15.20
N GLY A 256 1.32 9.89 16.38
CA GLY A 256 -0.13 9.93 16.65
C GLY A 256 -0.79 11.20 16.12
N TYR A 257 -0.19 12.34 16.35
CA TYR A 257 -0.77 13.65 16.02
C TYR A 257 -0.85 13.98 14.52
N PHE A 258 -0.25 13.15 13.64
CA PHE A 258 -0.50 13.30 12.20
C PHE A 258 -1.94 13.10 11.81
N ALA A 259 -2.64 12.40 12.63
CA ALA A 259 -3.93 11.96 12.24
C ALA A 259 -4.97 13.04 12.49
N MET A 260 -4.96 13.64 13.67
CA MET A 260 -6.11 14.38 14.09
C MET A 260 -5.70 15.51 15.03
N PRO A 261 -5.70 16.73 14.53
CA PRO A 261 -5.75 17.85 15.40
C PRO A 261 -7.17 18.03 15.88
N ASP A 262 -7.26 18.55 17.05
CA ASP A 262 -8.42 19.15 17.67
C ASP A 262 -9.76 18.86 16.99
N ILE A 263 -10.38 17.76 17.37
CA ILE A 263 -11.81 17.65 17.21
C ILE A 263 -12.39 18.69 18.13
N SER A 264 -12.63 19.89 17.64
CA SER A 264 -13.41 20.86 18.37
C SER A 264 -14.88 20.44 18.28
N PHE A 265 -15.36 19.83 19.34
CA PHE A 265 -16.80 19.65 19.53
C PHE A 265 -17.39 20.99 19.93
N SER A 266 -18.05 21.70 19.04
CA SER A 266 -18.91 22.79 19.45
C SER A 266 -20.17 22.19 20.07
N TYR A 267 -20.33 22.32 21.40
CA TYR A 267 -21.53 21.95 22.10
C TYR A 267 -22.57 23.07 22.10
N PRO A 268 -23.77 22.83 21.63
CA PRO A 268 -24.95 23.41 22.22
C PRO A 268 -25.57 22.35 23.15
N ASN A 269 -25.32 22.48 24.44
CA ASN A 269 -25.98 21.76 25.53
C ASN A 269 -25.69 20.27 25.75
N LYS A 270 -25.48 19.94 27.02
CA LYS A 270 -24.92 18.73 27.63
C LYS A 270 -25.58 17.37 27.33
N LEU A 271 -26.56 17.26 26.48
CA LEU A 271 -27.37 16.03 26.35
C LEU A 271 -27.96 15.75 24.96
N SER A 272 -27.71 16.54 23.95
CA SER A 272 -28.20 16.26 22.60
C SER A 272 -27.08 15.72 21.71
N VAL A 273 -27.41 14.67 20.96
CA VAL A 273 -26.60 14.24 19.81
C VAL A 273 -26.20 15.48 19.01
N PRO A 274 -24.91 15.77 18.81
CA PRO A 274 -24.49 16.97 18.12
C PRO A 274 -25.09 17.00 16.71
N ARG A 275 -25.85 18.02 16.37
CA ARG A 275 -26.46 18.19 15.04
C ARG A 275 -25.49 18.73 13.99
N SER A 276 -24.33 19.22 14.40
CA SER A 276 -23.27 19.63 13.48
C SER A 276 -21.92 19.37 14.12
N TYR A 277 -21.19 18.43 13.58
CA TYR A 277 -19.79 18.26 13.89
C TYR A 277 -19.01 19.20 13.00
N ASN A 278 -18.56 20.34 13.49
CA ASN A 278 -17.40 21.00 12.94
C ASN A 278 -16.18 20.20 13.42
N VAL A 279 -15.94 19.09 12.78
CA VAL A 279 -14.67 18.44 12.88
C VAL A 279 -13.71 19.34 12.12
N MET A 280 -13.10 20.29 12.81
CA MET A 280 -12.03 21.11 12.25
C MET A 280 -10.81 20.21 12.14
N PHE A 281 -10.76 19.57 11.03
CA PHE A 281 -9.71 18.70 10.68
C PHE A 281 -8.51 19.53 10.28
N ASN A 282 -7.42 19.38 11.00
CA ASN A 282 -6.14 19.74 10.48
C ASN A 282 -5.96 18.90 9.22
N ASP A 283 -5.59 19.52 8.16
CA ASP A 283 -5.43 18.95 6.84
C ASP A 283 -4.33 17.86 6.73
N TYR A 284 -3.76 17.37 7.85
CA TYR A 284 -2.65 16.44 7.82
C TYR A 284 -2.98 15.12 7.12
N TRP A 285 -4.04 14.44 7.52
CA TRP A 285 -4.45 13.18 6.90
C TRP A 285 -4.81 13.38 5.43
N ARG A 286 -5.68 14.35 5.16
CA ARG A 286 -6.08 14.70 3.80
C ARG A 286 -4.90 15.15 2.96
N ASN A 287 -4.06 16.04 3.49
CA ASN A 287 -2.92 16.59 2.77
C ASN A 287 -1.83 15.53 2.53
N MET A 288 -1.70 14.54 3.39
CA MET A 288 -0.81 13.40 3.16
C MET A 288 -1.14 12.70 1.85
N PHE A 289 -2.44 12.50 1.55
CA PHE A 289 -2.89 11.82 0.34
C PHE A 289 -3.07 12.76 -0.87
N ASN A 290 -3.39 14.02 -0.66
CA ASN A 290 -3.83 14.90 -1.74
C ASN A 290 -2.82 15.93 -2.21
N VAL A 291 -2.06 16.55 -1.31
CA VAL A 291 -1.32 17.78 -1.66
C VAL A 291 0.18 17.63 -1.51
N SER A 292 0.64 17.00 -0.45
CA SER A 292 2.07 16.96 -0.13
C SER A 292 2.52 15.56 0.22
N PRO A 293 3.04 14.80 -0.75
CA PRO A 293 3.65 13.50 -0.46
C PRO A 293 4.91 13.61 0.40
N ASP A 294 5.46 14.83 0.58
CA ASP A 294 6.69 15.05 1.35
C ASP A 294 6.43 15.19 2.85
N ARG A 295 5.68 14.26 3.43
CA ARG A 295 5.46 14.14 4.87
C ARG A 295 6.38 13.08 5.46
N ASN A 296 6.73 13.22 6.74
CA ASN A 296 7.56 12.24 7.45
C ASN A 296 6.92 10.86 7.52
N GLU A 297 5.60 10.78 7.47
CA GLU A 297 4.84 9.54 7.39
C GLU A 297 5.08 8.77 6.09
N ASN A 298 5.29 9.47 4.97
CA ASN A 298 5.43 8.87 3.65
C ASN A 298 6.87 8.40 3.42
N ILE A 299 7.01 7.17 2.97
CA ILE A 299 8.30 6.53 2.70
C ILE A 299 8.45 6.28 1.20
N THR A 300 7.58 5.46 0.60
CA THR A 300 7.62 5.17 -0.84
C THR A 300 6.27 5.50 -1.46
N VAL A 301 6.28 6.52 -2.30
CA VAL A 301 5.10 7.07 -2.98
C VAL A 301 5.29 6.94 -4.49
N VAL A 302 4.31 6.38 -5.16
CA VAL A 302 4.24 6.39 -6.63
C VAL A 302 3.47 7.63 -7.06
N PRO A 303 4.15 8.64 -7.61
CA PRO A 303 3.50 9.87 -8.03
C PRO A 303 2.72 9.64 -9.33
N MET A 304 1.44 10.00 -9.32
CA MET A 304 0.57 9.88 -10.48
C MET A 304 -0.13 11.20 -10.75
N ALA A 305 -0.49 11.46 -12.00
CA ALA A 305 -1.26 12.62 -12.39
C ALA A 305 -2.75 12.29 -12.46
N VAL A 306 -3.59 13.24 -12.06
CA VAL A 306 -5.07 13.11 -12.17
C VAL A 306 -5.59 13.57 -13.53
N ASN A 307 -4.77 14.26 -14.31
CA ASN A 307 -5.10 14.72 -15.65
C ASN A 307 -3.90 14.56 -16.61
N SER A 308 -4.13 14.75 -17.89
CA SER A 308 -3.15 14.51 -18.95
C SER A 308 -2.15 15.66 -19.19
N LEU A 309 -2.19 16.74 -18.40
CA LEU A 309 -1.31 17.90 -18.64
C LEU A 309 0.15 17.58 -18.36
N LYS A 310 0.42 16.82 -17.29
CA LYS A 310 1.77 16.37 -16.93
C LYS A 310 1.72 15.05 -16.17
N GLY A 311 2.75 14.22 -16.38
CA GLY A 311 2.95 12.98 -15.64
C GLY A 311 2.14 11.79 -16.16
N THR A 312 2.20 10.67 -15.45
CA THR A 312 1.46 9.44 -15.76
C THR A 312 0.08 9.52 -15.14
N VAL A 313 -0.94 9.48 -15.97
CA VAL A 313 -2.34 9.59 -15.52
C VAL A 313 -2.80 8.31 -14.87
N THR A 314 -3.43 8.43 -13.70
CA THR A 314 -4.14 7.34 -13.02
C THR A 314 -5.64 7.41 -13.26
N LYS A 315 -6.29 6.24 -13.30
CA LYS A 315 -7.75 6.11 -13.39
C LYS A 315 -8.43 6.06 -12.02
N LEU A 316 -7.65 5.85 -10.95
CA LEU A 316 -8.18 5.61 -9.60
C LEU A 316 -9.12 6.72 -9.10
N PRO A 317 -8.80 8.02 -9.23
CA PRO A 317 -9.72 9.07 -8.78
C PRO A 317 -11.11 8.94 -9.41
N LYS A 318 -11.18 8.66 -10.72
CA LYS A 318 -12.45 8.51 -11.44
C LYS A 318 -13.21 7.28 -10.95
N LEU A 319 -12.53 6.15 -10.79
CA LEU A 319 -13.16 4.88 -10.37
C LEU A 319 -13.74 4.96 -8.95
N PHE A 320 -13.09 5.72 -8.07
CA PHE A 320 -13.52 5.94 -6.69
C PHE A 320 -14.41 7.16 -6.48
N GLY A 321 -14.90 7.78 -7.57
CA GLY A 321 -15.89 8.84 -7.48
C GLY A 321 -15.34 10.25 -7.29
N TYR A 322 -14.29 10.61 -7.99
CA TYR A 322 -13.66 11.92 -7.92
C TYR A 322 -14.56 13.05 -8.45
N ASN A 323 -14.54 14.20 -7.79
CA ASN A 323 -15.20 15.42 -8.26
C ASN A 323 -14.29 16.17 -9.24
N TYR A 324 -14.74 16.35 -10.47
CA TYR A 324 -14.07 17.21 -11.44
C TYR A 324 -14.46 18.67 -11.25
N TYR A 325 -13.46 19.53 -11.16
CA TYR A 325 -13.65 20.94 -11.47
C TYR A 325 -13.29 21.13 -12.94
N THR A 326 -14.26 21.34 -13.81
CA THR A 326 -13.99 21.89 -15.12
C THR A 326 -13.91 23.39 -14.99
N THR A 327 -12.73 23.95 -15.13
CA THR A 327 -12.61 25.34 -15.51
C THR A 327 -12.91 25.38 -17.02
N ASP A 328 -14.10 25.75 -17.40
CA ASP A 328 -14.34 26.26 -18.73
C ASP A 328 -13.57 27.57 -18.84
N VAL A 329 -12.39 27.48 -19.39
CA VAL A 329 -11.67 28.68 -19.84
C VAL A 329 -12.36 29.09 -21.13
N ASP A 330 -13.32 29.98 -21.01
CA ASP A 330 -13.84 30.69 -22.17
C ASP A 330 -12.70 31.59 -22.70
N THR A 331 -12.03 31.12 -23.75
CA THR A 331 -10.90 31.83 -24.39
C THR A 331 -11.36 33.00 -25.23
N THR A 332 -12.64 33.34 -25.27
CA THR A 332 -13.17 34.40 -26.12
C THR A 332 -13.19 35.79 -25.47
N ASP A 333 -13.10 35.89 -24.14
CA ASP A 333 -13.01 37.18 -23.45
C ASP A 333 -11.90 37.15 -22.39
N ASN A 334 -10.93 38.06 -22.54
CA ASN A 334 -9.80 38.29 -21.62
C ASN A 334 -10.20 38.71 -20.18
N LYS A 335 -11.32 38.25 -19.68
CA LYS A 335 -11.75 38.35 -18.29
C LYS A 335 -11.79 36.95 -17.69
N SER A 336 -10.77 36.64 -16.90
CA SER A 336 -10.78 35.42 -16.08
C SER A 336 -11.95 35.47 -15.09
N GLN A 337 -13.08 34.97 -15.50
CA GLN A 337 -14.10 34.53 -14.58
C GLN A 337 -13.86 33.04 -14.35
N THR A 338 -13.24 32.74 -13.22
CA THR A 338 -13.24 31.40 -12.63
C THR A 338 -14.64 31.07 -12.12
N SER A 339 -15.57 30.78 -13.03
CA SER A 339 -16.77 30.08 -12.66
C SER A 339 -16.45 28.59 -12.65
N GLY A 340 -15.87 28.12 -11.54
CA GLY A 340 -15.67 26.71 -11.33
C GLY A 340 -17.03 26.02 -11.16
N SER A 341 -17.57 25.46 -12.22
CA SER A 341 -18.65 24.49 -12.06
C SER A 341 -18.06 23.20 -11.52
N THR A 342 -18.40 22.86 -10.28
CA THR A 342 -18.07 21.55 -9.71
C THR A 342 -18.92 20.50 -10.42
N MET A 343 -18.28 19.70 -11.27
CA MET A 343 -18.95 18.58 -11.91
C MET A 343 -18.74 17.34 -11.04
N TYR A 344 -19.80 16.87 -10.39
CA TYR A 344 -19.78 15.64 -9.64
C TYR A 344 -19.89 14.46 -10.60
N ILE A 345 -18.94 13.53 -10.56
CA ILE A 345 -19.11 12.25 -11.23
C ILE A 345 -19.96 11.38 -10.31
N LEU A 346 -21.22 11.20 -10.68
CA LEU A 346 -22.15 10.31 -9.97
C LEU A 346 -21.86 8.83 -10.28
N GLU A 347 -21.26 8.56 -11.44
CA GLU A 347 -20.97 7.24 -11.96
C GLU A 347 -19.67 6.67 -11.36
N ARG A 348 -19.60 6.63 -10.02
CA ARG A 348 -18.50 5.96 -9.35
C ARG A 348 -18.61 4.45 -9.52
N GLU A 349 -17.53 3.81 -9.87
CA GLU A 349 -17.53 2.36 -10.11
C GLU A 349 -17.23 1.56 -8.83
N ILE A 350 -16.57 2.18 -7.85
CA ILE A 350 -16.15 1.56 -6.60
C ILE A 350 -16.60 2.42 -5.43
N GLU A 351 -17.22 1.79 -4.45
CA GLU A 351 -17.61 2.45 -3.20
C GLU A 351 -17.14 1.67 -1.96
N ALA A 352 -17.18 2.32 -0.81
CA ALA A 352 -16.91 1.67 0.47
C ALA A 352 -18.01 0.66 0.80
N SER A 353 -17.62 -0.55 1.22
CA SER A 353 -18.54 -1.61 1.59
C SER A 353 -19.23 -1.34 2.92
N SER A 354 -20.35 -2.03 3.17
CA SER A 354 -21.00 -2.05 4.49
C SER A 354 -20.06 -2.59 5.59
N GLN A 355 -19.15 -3.50 5.24
CA GLN A 355 -18.16 -4.04 6.19
C GLN A 355 -17.20 -2.96 6.68
N TYR A 356 -16.72 -2.08 5.80
CA TYR A 356 -15.91 -0.93 6.19
C TYR A 356 -16.63 -0.04 7.20
N TYR A 357 -17.90 0.30 6.92
CA TYR A 357 -18.68 1.12 7.85
C TYR A 357 -18.97 0.40 9.16
N ASN A 358 -19.30 -0.89 9.12
CA ASN A 358 -19.55 -1.68 10.31
C ASN A 358 -18.30 -1.74 11.20
N LEU A 359 -17.14 -1.93 10.62
CA LEU A 359 -15.87 -1.94 11.34
C LEU A 359 -15.58 -0.59 12.00
N CYS A 360 -15.70 0.51 11.25
CA CYS A 360 -15.53 1.85 11.81
C CYS A 360 -16.53 2.14 12.95
N ASN A 361 -17.77 1.67 12.83
CA ASN A 361 -18.83 1.90 13.83
C ASN A 361 -18.67 1.09 15.11
N GLN A 362 -17.74 0.12 15.19
CA GLN A 362 -17.45 -0.60 16.44
C GLN A 362 -16.84 0.30 17.49
N GLN A 363 -16.19 1.40 17.09
CA GLN A 363 -15.65 2.37 18.02
C GLN A 363 -16.75 3.33 18.49
N ASP A 364 -16.95 3.41 19.78
CA ASP A 364 -18.01 4.21 20.43
C ASP A 364 -17.49 5.26 21.42
N TRP A 365 -16.18 5.47 21.48
CA TRP A 365 -15.53 6.41 22.40
C TRP A 365 -14.45 7.25 21.71
N TYR A 366 -14.18 8.45 22.28
CA TYR A 366 -13.13 9.37 21.88
C TYR A 366 -12.51 10.07 23.06
N TYR A 367 -11.25 10.49 22.91
CA TYR A 367 -10.66 11.46 23.81
C TYR A 367 -10.91 12.88 23.31
N LYS A 368 -11.46 13.70 24.21
CA LYS A 368 -11.53 15.14 24.04
C LYS A 368 -10.42 15.79 24.86
N PRO A 369 -9.48 16.53 24.26
CA PRO A 369 -8.56 17.36 25.02
C PRO A 369 -9.36 18.42 25.77
N SER A 370 -9.18 18.52 27.09
CA SER A 370 -9.58 19.68 27.88
C SER A 370 -8.34 20.40 28.40
N SER A 371 -8.50 21.63 28.90
CA SER A 371 -7.36 22.40 29.44
C SER A 371 -6.69 21.70 30.61
N ASP A 372 -7.43 20.89 31.37
CA ASP A 372 -6.99 20.37 32.67
C ASP A 372 -6.98 18.85 32.74
N TYR A 373 -7.74 18.13 31.89
CA TYR A 373 -7.81 16.67 31.87
C TYR A 373 -8.32 16.14 30.53
N LEU A 374 -8.15 14.83 30.34
CA LEU A 374 -8.70 14.14 29.18
C LEU A 374 -10.09 13.60 29.52
N GLU A 375 -11.07 13.97 28.75
CA GLU A 375 -12.41 13.46 28.83
C GLU A 375 -12.65 12.37 27.80
N VAL A 376 -13.10 11.20 28.25
CA VAL A 376 -13.58 10.14 27.36
C VAL A 376 -15.04 10.42 27.03
N LEU A 377 -15.30 10.58 25.74
CA LEU A 377 -16.67 10.79 25.25
C LEU A 377 -17.17 9.50 24.61
N THR A 378 -18.32 9.03 25.02
CA THR A 378 -19.06 7.97 24.33
C THR A 378 -19.87 8.61 23.21
N THR A 379 -19.60 8.22 21.95
CA THR A 379 -20.28 8.78 20.79
C THR A 379 -20.52 7.69 19.75
N ARG A 380 -21.45 7.94 18.83
CA ARG A 380 -21.71 7.06 17.67
C ARG A 380 -20.93 7.49 16.41
N LEU A 381 -19.84 8.23 16.56
CA LEU A 381 -19.08 8.72 15.40
C LEU A 381 -18.39 7.59 14.64
N GLY A 382 -18.02 6.52 15.32
CA GLY A 382 -17.16 5.49 14.75
C GLY A 382 -15.72 5.96 14.59
N ASP A 383 -14.85 5.15 14.07
CA ASP A 383 -13.46 5.53 13.81
C ASP A 383 -13.41 6.79 12.92
N ILE A 384 -12.72 7.82 13.42
CA ILE A 384 -12.76 9.14 12.82
C ILE A 384 -11.97 9.23 11.51
N ARG A 385 -11.06 8.29 11.21
CA ARG A 385 -10.35 8.20 9.92
C ARG A 385 -11.32 8.08 8.74
N ARG A 386 -12.50 7.49 8.95
CA ARG A 386 -13.49 7.32 7.87
C ARG A 386 -13.96 8.63 7.26
N TYR A 387 -14.07 9.71 8.04
CA TYR A 387 -14.59 11.00 7.56
C TYR A 387 -13.67 11.70 6.56
N TYR A 388 -12.39 11.29 6.53
CA TYR A 388 -11.44 11.78 5.53
C TYR A 388 -11.25 10.83 4.38
N THR A 389 -11.44 9.55 4.68
CA THR A 389 -11.28 8.48 3.71
C THR A 389 -12.51 8.37 2.82
N VAL A 390 -13.69 8.62 3.39
CA VAL A 390 -14.97 8.60 2.66
C VAL A 390 -15.74 9.88 2.92
N GLN A 391 -16.00 10.65 1.89
CA GLN A 391 -16.77 11.90 1.98
C GLN A 391 -18.10 11.77 1.27
N SER A 392 -19.15 12.29 1.91
CA SER A 392 -20.46 12.40 1.29
C SER A 392 -20.53 13.62 0.38
N ALA A 393 -21.16 13.43 -0.77
CA ALA A 393 -21.49 14.49 -1.70
C ALA A 393 -22.97 14.39 -2.07
N THR A 394 -23.65 15.52 -2.23
CA THR A 394 -25.08 15.57 -2.60
C THR A 394 -25.23 16.28 -3.94
N LYS A 395 -25.99 15.67 -4.85
CA LYS A 395 -26.39 16.26 -6.13
C LYS A 395 -27.80 15.81 -6.47
N ASP A 396 -28.63 16.74 -6.92
CA ASP A 396 -30.01 16.46 -7.37
C ASP A 396 -30.81 15.60 -6.37
N ASP A 397 -30.80 16.00 -5.08
CA ASP A 397 -31.44 15.31 -3.95
C ASP A 397 -30.89 13.91 -3.63
N SER A 398 -29.86 13.44 -4.34
CA SER A 398 -29.18 12.17 -4.08
C SER A 398 -27.88 12.39 -3.32
N THR A 399 -27.67 11.63 -2.25
CA THR A 399 -26.41 11.61 -1.50
C THR A 399 -25.65 10.34 -1.84
N TYR A 400 -24.38 10.49 -2.17
CA TYR A 400 -23.46 9.38 -2.41
C TYR A 400 -22.14 9.60 -1.68
N ASN A 401 -21.46 8.51 -1.39
CA ASN A 401 -20.18 8.52 -0.73
C ASN A 401 -19.07 8.25 -1.75
N ARG A 402 -18.01 9.02 -1.68
CA ARG A 402 -16.81 8.83 -2.52
C ARG A 402 -15.57 8.56 -1.67
N ILE A 403 -14.69 7.75 -2.16
CA ILE A 403 -13.40 7.49 -1.53
C ILE A 403 -12.41 8.55 -1.99
N THR A 404 -11.71 9.21 -1.04
CA THR A 404 -10.90 10.40 -1.31
C THR A 404 -9.40 10.15 -1.35
N LYS A 405 -8.95 8.92 -1.06
CA LYS A 405 -7.52 8.57 -0.97
C LYS A 405 -6.72 8.90 -2.25
N TYR A 406 -7.40 8.95 -3.40
CA TYR A 406 -6.76 9.18 -4.70
C TYR A 406 -7.02 10.58 -5.28
N ASP A 407 -7.62 11.50 -4.53
CA ASP A 407 -7.87 12.86 -5.01
C ASP A 407 -6.58 13.57 -5.49
N GLY A 408 -5.45 13.26 -4.89
CA GLY A 408 -4.13 13.72 -5.31
C GLY A 408 -3.45 12.86 -6.38
N GLY A 409 -4.02 11.73 -6.76
CA GLY A 409 -3.47 10.77 -7.72
C GLY A 409 -2.32 9.92 -7.19
N ASN A 410 -1.73 10.21 -6.04
CA ASN A 410 -0.60 9.45 -5.51
C ASN A 410 -1.03 8.09 -4.97
N VAL A 411 -0.16 7.08 -5.14
CA VAL A 411 -0.33 5.76 -4.53
C VAL A 411 0.80 5.51 -3.55
N TYR A 412 0.48 5.01 -2.37
CA TYR A 412 1.43 4.83 -1.27
C TYR A 412 1.78 3.34 -1.15
N ILE A 413 3.07 3.01 -1.32
CA ILE A 413 3.57 1.64 -1.14
C ILE A 413 3.99 1.44 0.31
N TYR A 414 4.75 2.40 0.86
CA TYR A 414 5.19 2.37 2.25
C TYR A 414 4.91 3.70 2.94
N ARG A 415 4.32 3.60 4.12
CA ARG A 415 4.18 4.66 5.11
C ARG A 415 4.82 4.20 6.43
N VAL A 416 5.10 5.12 7.35
CA VAL A 416 5.60 4.75 8.69
C VAL A 416 4.63 3.79 9.39
N ALA A 417 3.32 4.04 9.29
CA ALA A 417 2.30 3.13 9.81
C ALA A 417 2.41 1.71 9.22
N THR A 418 2.73 1.56 7.92
CA THR A 418 2.93 0.24 7.30
C THR A 418 4.02 -0.54 8.01
N VAL A 419 5.15 0.12 8.28
CA VAL A 419 6.31 -0.52 8.94
C VAL A 419 5.96 -0.97 10.36
N TYR A 420 5.26 -0.13 11.13
CA TYR A 420 4.82 -0.49 12.48
C TYR A 420 3.78 -1.59 12.50
N MET A 421 2.84 -1.61 11.56
CA MET A 421 1.83 -2.66 11.48
C MET A 421 2.45 -4.01 11.09
N HIS A 422 3.35 -4.03 10.11
CA HIS A 422 4.09 -5.25 9.74
C HIS A 422 5.00 -5.72 10.88
N LEU A 423 5.64 -4.80 11.62
CA LEU A 423 6.39 -5.13 12.83
C LEU A 423 5.47 -5.75 13.92
N ALA A 424 4.29 -5.16 14.15
CA ALA A 424 3.32 -5.69 15.11
C ALA A 424 2.86 -7.10 14.74
N GLU A 425 2.59 -7.35 13.45
CA GLU A 425 2.22 -8.67 12.93
C GLU A 425 3.33 -9.69 13.17
N ALA A 426 4.59 -9.34 12.87
CA ALA A 426 5.75 -10.20 13.10
C ALA A 426 5.93 -10.49 14.59
N LEU A 427 5.90 -9.47 15.46
CA LEU A 427 6.03 -9.64 16.92
C LEU A 427 4.90 -10.51 17.49
N ASN A 428 3.67 -10.32 17.04
CA ASN A 428 2.53 -11.14 17.45
C ASN A 428 2.79 -12.63 17.15
N ARG A 429 3.20 -12.96 15.93
CA ARG A 429 3.49 -14.33 15.50
C ARG A 429 4.75 -14.94 16.12
N MET A 430 5.68 -14.10 16.59
CA MET A 430 6.81 -14.54 17.42
C MET A 430 6.41 -14.89 18.87
N GLY A 431 5.14 -14.73 19.26
CA GLY A 431 4.66 -15.02 20.60
C GLY A 431 4.63 -13.81 21.54
N TYR A 432 4.69 -12.60 20.98
CA TYR A 432 4.64 -11.33 21.74
C TYR A 432 3.40 -10.50 21.39
N PRO A 433 2.17 -11.01 21.63
CA PRO A 433 0.94 -10.29 21.33
C PRO A 433 0.79 -8.98 22.12
N ASP A 434 1.40 -8.89 23.30
CA ASP A 434 1.46 -7.69 24.11
C ASP A 434 2.34 -6.60 23.48
N ALA A 435 3.45 -6.95 22.81
CA ALA A 435 4.23 -6.00 22.02
C ALA A 435 3.45 -5.48 20.82
N ALA A 436 2.75 -6.37 20.12
CA ALA A 436 1.88 -6.00 19.01
C ALA A 436 0.75 -5.06 19.45
N PHE A 437 0.11 -5.37 20.58
CA PHE A 437 -0.93 -4.51 21.16
C PHE A 437 -0.37 -3.15 21.61
N ALA A 438 0.86 -3.11 22.11
CA ALA A 438 1.53 -1.85 22.47
C ALA A 438 1.68 -0.91 21.25
N ILE A 439 2.01 -1.46 20.08
CA ILE A 439 2.07 -0.68 18.83
C ILE A 439 0.72 -0.06 18.49
N LEU A 440 -0.38 -0.76 18.74
CA LEU A 440 -1.72 -0.21 18.52
C LEU A 440 -2.11 0.85 19.57
N LYS A 441 -1.81 0.58 20.84
CA LYS A 441 -2.32 1.36 21.98
C LYS A 441 -1.42 2.53 22.38
N ASP A 442 -0.20 2.23 22.78
CA ASP A 442 0.68 3.18 23.45
C ASP A 442 1.81 3.71 22.55
N GLY A 443 2.10 2.98 21.47
CA GLY A 443 3.33 3.13 20.70
C GLY A 443 4.53 2.51 21.46
N ILE A 444 5.65 2.40 20.78
CA ILE A 444 6.88 1.90 21.40
C ILE A 444 7.68 3.10 21.94
N SER A 445 7.32 3.57 23.12
CA SER A 445 8.10 4.56 23.86
C SER A 445 8.31 4.10 25.30
N GLU A 446 9.48 4.36 25.88
CA GLU A 446 9.77 3.96 27.26
C GLU A 446 8.73 4.55 28.23
N THR A 447 8.49 5.86 28.15
CA THR A 447 7.53 6.55 29.04
C THR A 447 6.11 5.98 28.93
N ALA A 448 5.65 5.65 27.71
CA ALA A 448 4.31 5.09 27.55
C ALA A 448 4.21 3.65 28.06
N LEU A 449 5.30 2.89 27.96
CA LEU A 449 5.35 1.47 28.32
C LEU A 449 5.82 1.23 29.77
N GLU A 450 6.39 2.24 30.46
CA GLU A 450 6.83 2.12 31.86
C GLU A 450 5.70 1.64 32.77
N GLU A 451 4.51 2.18 32.59
CA GLU A 451 3.33 1.85 33.38
C GLU A 451 2.39 0.84 32.69
N ALA A 452 2.78 0.25 31.57
CA ALA A 452 1.96 -0.69 30.82
C ALA A 452 1.94 -2.06 31.51
N ALA A 453 1.00 -2.24 32.44
CA ALA A 453 0.87 -3.47 33.23
C ALA A 453 0.60 -4.74 32.39
N TYR A 454 0.14 -4.58 31.13
CA TYR A 454 -0.08 -5.70 30.21
C TYR A 454 1.18 -6.20 29.54
N LEU A 455 2.28 -5.41 29.57
CA LEU A 455 3.53 -5.78 28.93
C LEU A 455 4.34 -6.74 29.82
N ARG A 456 4.57 -7.95 29.31
CA ARG A 456 5.31 -8.99 30.02
C ARG A 456 6.78 -8.62 30.17
N PRO A 457 7.47 -9.09 31.26
CA PRO A 457 8.90 -8.83 31.46
C PRO A 457 9.77 -9.27 30.27
N GLU A 458 9.53 -10.46 29.72
CA GLU A 458 10.25 -10.98 28.54
C GLU A 458 10.02 -10.14 27.28
N THR A 459 8.84 -9.55 27.14
CA THR A 459 8.53 -8.63 26.03
C THR A 459 9.30 -7.32 26.19
N ARG A 460 9.39 -6.79 27.42
CA ARG A 460 10.21 -5.60 27.71
C ARG A 460 11.68 -5.86 27.44
N GLU A 461 12.20 -7.01 27.85
CA GLU A 461 13.57 -7.42 27.55
C GLU A 461 13.81 -7.50 26.04
N LEU A 462 12.90 -8.12 25.29
CA LEU A 462 12.95 -8.20 23.82
C LEU A 462 13.07 -6.81 23.19
N LEU A 463 12.21 -5.86 23.61
CA LEU A 463 12.19 -4.48 23.10
C LEU A 463 13.37 -3.63 23.59
N THR A 464 14.14 -4.11 24.56
CA THR A 464 15.34 -3.44 25.04
C THR A 464 16.61 -4.00 24.41
N THR A 465 16.65 -5.30 24.10
CA THR A 465 17.89 -5.99 23.68
C THR A 465 17.88 -6.35 22.20
N LYS A 466 16.92 -7.13 21.76
CA LYS A 466 16.87 -7.66 20.38
C LYS A 466 16.31 -6.64 19.39
N PHE A 467 15.22 -5.97 19.76
CA PHE A 467 14.62 -4.86 19.01
C PHE A 467 14.73 -3.59 19.86
N PRO A 468 15.87 -2.91 19.89
CA PRO A 468 16.32 -2.09 21.01
C PRO A 468 15.64 -0.70 21.08
N PHE A 469 14.33 -0.62 20.86
CA PHE A 469 13.57 0.62 20.95
C PHE A 469 13.61 1.27 22.33
N LEU A 470 13.65 0.44 23.40
CA LEU A 470 13.67 0.88 24.80
C LEU A 470 15.09 0.93 25.39
N SER A 471 16.13 0.67 24.59
CA SER A 471 17.52 0.77 25.05
C SER A 471 17.92 2.22 25.35
N GLU A 472 18.94 2.39 26.21
CA GLU A 472 19.52 3.72 26.50
C GLU A 472 19.96 4.48 25.23
N GLU A 473 20.36 3.76 24.18
CA GLU A 473 20.80 4.34 22.92
C GLU A 473 19.64 4.93 22.10
N TYR A 474 18.46 4.27 22.08
CA TYR A 474 17.37 4.63 21.16
C TYR A 474 16.09 5.11 21.85
N LYS A 475 15.92 4.94 23.16
CA LYS A 475 14.69 5.33 23.88
C LYS A 475 14.25 6.77 23.63
N ASN A 476 15.22 7.70 23.56
CA ASN A 476 14.91 9.12 23.29
C ASN A 476 14.41 9.37 21.85
N LEU A 477 14.84 8.54 20.90
CA LEU A 477 14.38 8.62 19.52
C LEU A 477 12.88 8.29 19.39
N PHE A 478 12.42 7.35 20.21
CA PHE A 478 11.04 6.87 20.21
C PHE A 478 10.16 7.46 21.33
N ALA A 479 10.67 8.43 22.11
CA ALA A 479 9.97 9.04 23.24
C ALA A 479 8.59 9.63 22.86
N ASN A 480 8.44 10.11 21.62
CA ASN A 480 7.20 10.66 21.08
C ASN A 480 6.49 9.67 20.14
N SER A 481 6.69 8.38 20.30
CA SER A 481 5.94 7.36 19.57
C SER A 481 4.57 7.16 20.19
N TYR A 482 3.53 7.09 19.35
CA TYR A 482 2.14 6.94 19.76
C TYR A 482 1.56 5.65 19.17
N GLY A 483 0.52 5.12 19.82
CA GLY A 483 -0.21 3.98 19.30
C GLY A 483 -0.92 4.34 17.97
N LEU A 484 -0.96 3.38 17.03
CA LEU A 484 -1.57 3.65 15.72
C LEU A 484 -3.07 3.89 15.81
N HIS A 485 -3.77 3.21 16.71
CA HIS A 485 -5.20 3.40 16.92
C HIS A 485 -5.54 4.80 17.51
N TYR A 486 -4.54 5.54 17.99
CA TYR A 486 -4.67 6.96 18.33
C TYR A 486 -5.35 7.77 17.21
N ARG A 487 -5.03 7.41 15.96
CA ARG A 487 -5.50 8.09 14.75
C ARG A 487 -7.02 7.96 14.55
N GLY A 488 -7.62 6.90 15.06
CA GLY A 488 -9.07 6.67 15.00
C GLY A 488 -9.87 7.25 16.16
N SER A 489 -9.20 7.53 17.29
CA SER A 489 -9.85 7.85 18.58
C SER A 489 -9.37 9.14 19.24
N ASN A 490 -8.43 9.85 18.63
CA ASN A 490 -7.74 11.03 19.16
C ASN A 490 -6.83 10.78 20.37
N ARG A 491 -6.80 9.59 20.95
CA ARG A 491 -5.82 9.09 21.93
C ARG A 491 -6.14 7.65 22.32
N THR A 492 -5.12 6.86 22.61
CA THR A 492 -5.28 5.48 23.12
C THR A 492 -4.43 5.18 24.33
N ASN A 493 -3.33 5.92 24.51
CA ASN A 493 -2.37 5.66 25.57
C ASN A 493 -2.89 6.03 26.98
N GLY A 494 -2.29 5.42 27.99
CA GLY A 494 -2.57 5.68 29.40
C GLY A 494 -3.58 4.70 30.03
N LYS A 495 -3.65 4.73 31.36
CA LYS A 495 -4.48 3.83 32.17
C LYS A 495 -5.97 4.12 32.05
N GLU A 496 -6.33 5.39 31.83
CA GLU A 496 -7.72 5.85 31.72
C GLU A 496 -8.35 5.55 30.35
N SER A 497 -7.55 5.09 29.39
CA SER A 497 -8.04 4.76 28.05
C SER A 497 -8.99 3.56 28.08
N PRO A 498 -10.13 3.59 27.39
CA PRO A 498 -10.95 2.40 27.16
C PRO A 498 -10.25 1.33 26.34
N TYR A 499 -9.22 1.69 25.58
CA TYR A 499 -8.43 0.76 24.77
C TYR A 499 -7.42 0.01 25.63
N GLN A 500 -7.92 -0.90 26.48
CA GLN A 500 -7.12 -1.75 27.37
C GLN A 500 -7.02 -3.17 26.81
N MET A 501 -5.84 -3.79 26.93
CA MET A 501 -5.61 -5.15 26.43
C MET A 501 -6.62 -6.15 27.00
N SER A 502 -6.88 -6.08 28.32
CA SER A 502 -7.86 -6.94 28.98
C SER A 502 -9.28 -6.81 28.43
N THR A 503 -9.67 -5.61 27.99
CA THR A 503 -10.99 -5.34 27.42
C THR A 503 -11.03 -5.67 25.95
N ILE A 504 -10.12 -5.10 25.16
CA ILE A 504 -10.16 -5.21 23.69
C ILE A 504 -9.84 -6.63 23.22
N VAL A 505 -8.76 -7.22 23.75
CA VAL A 505 -8.40 -8.61 23.44
C VAL A 505 -9.38 -9.58 24.09
N GLY A 506 -9.82 -9.29 25.32
CA GLY A 506 -10.84 -10.10 26.00
C GLY A 506 -12.16 -10.19 25.22
N ASN A 507 -12.66 -9.06 24.68
CA ASN A 507 -13.84 -9.05 23.83
C ASN A 507 -13.63 -9.88 22.54
N LYS A 508 -12.48 -9.75 21.91
CA LYS A 508 -12.14 -10.53 20.70
C LYS A 508 -12.03 -12.04 21.01
N LEU A 509 -11.44 -12.39 22.15
CA LEU A 509 -11.41 -13.80 22.61
C LEU A 509 -12.81 -14.34 22.86
N ALA A 510 -13.70 -13.57 23.49
CA ALA A 510 -15.08 -13.97 23.72
C ALA A 510 -15.84 -14.15 22.39
N GLU A 511 -15.62 -13.28 21.41
CA GLU A 511 -16.16 -13.40 20.05
C GLU A 511 -15.70 -14.69 19.38
N LEU A 512 -14.41 -14.98 19.42
CA LEU A 512 -13.84 -16.22 18.85
C LEU A 512 -14.33 -17.47 19.58
N ALA A 513 -14.43 -17.42 20.91
CA ALA A 513 -14.96 -18.52 21.71
C ALA A 513 -16.43 -18.83 21.37
N ALA A 514 -17.26 -17.78 21.19
CA ALA A 514 -18.65 -17.94 20.78
C ALA A 514 -18.79 -18.62 19.39
N GLN A 515 -17.77 -18.51 18.55
CA GLN A 515 -17.68 -19.16 17.24
C GLN A 515 -17.02 -20.55 17.30
N GLY A 516 -16.59 -21.01 18.47
CA GLY A 516 -15.85 -22.27 18.64
C GLY A 516 -14.41 -22.22 18.09
N LEU A 517 -13.81 -21.02 18.03
CA LEU A 517 -12.50 -20.75 17.44
C LEU A 517 -11.41 -20.46 18.49
N THR A 518 -11.54 -21.01 19.68
CA THR A 518 -10.53 -20.99 20.75
C THR A 518 -10.25 -22.41 21.23
N VAL A 519 -9.05 -22.62 21.78
CA VAL A 519 -8.65 -23.92 22.35
C VAL A 519 -8.54 -23.88 23.89
N GLY A 520 -8.84 -22.75 24.54
CA GLY A 520 -8.95 -22.64 25.99
C GLY A 520 -7.99 -21.65 26.66
N GLU A 521 -8.11 -20.35 26.37
CA GLU A 521 -7.37 -19.24 27.00
C GLU A 521 -5.84 -19.39 26.96
N THR A 522 -5.33 -19.89 25.85
CA THR A 522 -3.89 -20.09 25.62
C THR A 522 -3.22 -18.85 25.06
N LEU A 523 -1.88 -18.83 25.07
CA LEU A 523 -1.11 -17.81 24.35
C LEU A 523 -1.47 -17.79 22.86
N ASN A 524 -1.71 -18.96 22.23
CA ASN A 524 -2.11 -19.04 20.82
C ASN A 524 -3.48 -18.40 20.58
N ASP A 525 -4.45 -18.54 21.51
CA ASP A 525 -5.72 -17.84 21.41
C ASP A 525 -5.52 -16.33 21.47
N THR A 526 -4.62 -15.85 22.35
CA THR A 526 -4.27 -14.41 22.43
C THR A 526 -3.61 -13.92 21.14
N ILE A 527 -2.67 -14.69 20.57
CA ILE A 527 -2.03 -14.38 19.28
C ILE A 527 -3.08 -14.29 18.17
N ASN A 528 -4.00 -15.26 18.10
CA ASN A 528 -5.06 -15.29 17.10
C ASN A 528 -6.01 -14.08 17.24
N ALA A 529 -6.40 -13.73 18.48
CA ALA A 529 -7.25 -12.57 18.76
C ALA A 529 -6.55 -11.24 18.42
N VAL A 530 -5.29 -11.08 18.79
CA VAL A 530 -4.50 -9.89 18.45
C VAL A 530 -4.29 -9.77 16.94
N GLU A 531 -4.08 -10.88 16.23
CA GLU A 531 -3.99 -10.86 14.76
C GLU A 531 -5.29 -10.38 14.10
N ASP A 532 -6.46 -10.78 14.63
CA ASP A 532 -7.74 -10.28 14.16
C ASP A 532 -7.89 -8.76 14.44
N LEU A 533 -7.41 -8.27 15.59
CA LEU A 533 -7.35 -6.82 15.88
C LEU A 533 -6.40 -6.08 14.92
N LEU A 534 -5.24 -6.66 14.60
CA LEU A 534 -4.34 -6.10 13.59
C LEU A 534 -5.01 -6.06 12.22
N CYS A 535 -5.75 -7.11 11.83
CA CYS A 535 -6.51 -7.13 10.59
C CYS A 535 -7.56 -6.01 10.52
N ASP A 536 -8.23 -5.74 11.64
CA ASP A 536 -9.21 -4.66 11.75
C ASP A 536 -8.52 -3.28 11.71
N GLU A 537 -7.35 -3.13 12.33
CA GLU A 537 -6.56 -1.89 12.26
C GLU A 537 -6.00 -1.64 10.84
N TYR A 538 -5.51 -2.68 10.13
CA TYR A 538 -5.17 -2.59 8.72
C TYR A 538 -6.33 -2.04 7.88
N ALA A 539 -7.55 -2.52 8.13
CA ALA A 539 -8.75 -2.08 7.43
C ALA A 539 -9.08 -0.60 7.64
N MET A 540 -8.80 -0.04 8.82
CA MET A 540 -9.07 1.37 9.14
C MET A 540 -7.93 2.29 8.70
N GLU A 541 -6.68 1.89 8.94
CA GLU A 541 -5.50 2.71 8.65
C GLU A 541 -5.19 2.75 7.13
N PHE A 542 -5.26 1.60 6.46
CA PHE A 542 -4.90 1.46 5.05
C PHE A 542 -6.10 1.27 4.12
N ALA A 543 -7.31 1.62 4.57
CA ALA A 543 -8.50 1.52 3.75
C ALA A 543 -8.27 2.12 2.36
N PHE A 544 -8.51 1.32 1.33
CA PHE A 544 -8.44 1.70 -0.09
C PHE A 544 -7.04 2.10 -0.59
N GLU A 545 -5.95 1.69 0.07
CA GLU A 545 -4.57 2.00 -0.35
C GLU A 545 -3.95 0.94 -1.28
N GLY A 546 -4.69 -0.08 -1.67
CA GLY A 546 -4.25 -1.10 -2.62
C GLY A 546 -3.52 -2.28 -2.00
N THR A 547 -3.76 -2.58 -0.71
CA THR A 547 -3.10 -3.67 0.01
C THR A 547 -4.05 -4.73 0.52
N ARG A 548 -5.34 -4.43 0.65
CA ARG A 548 -6.29 -5.17 1.49
C ARG A 548 -6.35 -6.67 1.24
N PHE A 549 -6.50 -7.13 0.00
CA PHE A 549 -6.57 -8.57 -0.26
C PHE A 549 -5.23 -9.27 0.00
N GLY A 550 -4.13 -8.60 -0.31
CA GLY A 550 -2.78 -9.08 0.02
C GLY A 550 -2.60 -9.28 1.53
N ASP A 551 -3.06 -8.33 2.35
CA ASP A 551 -3.01 -8.41 3.82
C ASP A 551 -3.90 -9.57 4.32
N LEU A 552 -5.13 -9.69 3.81
CA LEU A 552 -6.03 -10.79 4.16
C LEU A 552 -5.42 -12.17 3.85
N THR A 553 -4.84 -12.34 2.66
CA THR A 553 -4.24 -13.63 2.27
C THR A 553 -2.95 -13.94 3.02
N ARG A 554 -2.14 -12.93 3.38
CA ARG A 554 -0.97 -13.09 4.23
C ARG A 554 -1.38 -13.58 5.62
N LEU A 555 -2.33 -12.89 6.27
CA LEU A 555 -2.86 -13.31 7.58
C LEU A 555 -3.50 -14.70 7.52
N ALA A 556 -4.22 -15.04 6.44
CA ALA A 556 -4.77 -16.37 6.25
C ALA A 556 -3.66 -17.45 6.14
N ARG A 557 -2.55 -17.17 5.46
CA ARG A 557 -1.39 -18.08 5.42
C ARG A 557 -0.73 -18.24 6.79
N HIS A 558 -0.62 -17.16 7.58
CA HIS A 558 -0.16 -17.26 8.97
C HIS A 558 -1.05 -18.19 9.80
N LYS A 559 -2.36 -18.04 9.67
CA LYS A 559 -3.35 -18.88 10.37
C LYS A 559 -3.31 -20.34 9.88
N ASN A 560 -3.08 -20.60 8.59
CA ASN A 560 -2.89 -21.96 8.06
C ASN A 560 -1.60 -22.62 8.56
N ALA A 561 -0.55 -21.83 8.80
CA ALA A 561 0.71 -22.33 9.34
C ALA A 561 0.64 -22.68 10.84
N ASP A 562 -0.36 -22.16 11.56
CA ASP A 562 -0.61 -22.44 12.96
C ASP A 562 -1.47 -23.71 13.10
N ALA A 563 -0.85 -24.81 13.53
CA ALA A 563 -1.53 -26.10 13.68
C ALA A 563 -2.59 -26.12 14.80
N THR A 564 -2.63 -25.11 15.68
CA THR A 564 -3.50 -25.06 16.87
C THR A 564 -4.98 -25.20 16.52
N TYR A 565 -5.43 -24.56 15.43
CA TYR A 565 -6.84 -24.49 15.03
C TYR A 565 -7.21 -25.46 13.90
N GLY A 566 -6.30 -26.33 13.53
CA GLY A 566 -6.49 -27.33 12.49
C GLY A 566 -6.10 -26.84 11.08
N ALA A 567 -6.03 -27.79 10.18
CA ALA A 567 -5.70 -27.53 8.79
C ALA A 567 -6.74 -26.61 8.15
N ASN A 568 -6.26 -25.65 7.33
CA ASN A 568 -7.11 -24.75 6.57
C ASN A 568 -7.92 -23.73 7.40
N TYR A 569 -7.52 -23.47 8.65
CA TYR A 569 -8.18 -22.46 9.49
C TYR A 569 -8.16 -21.07 8.85
N GLY A 570 -7.02 -20.68 8.26
CA GLY A 570 -6.87 -19.39 7.56
C GLY A 570 -7.77 -19.27 6.33
N GLY A 571 -7.93 -20.37 5.56
CA GLY A 571 -8.85 -20.37 4.43
C GLY A 571 -10.31 -20.18 4.86
N GLN A 572 -10.72 -20.87 5.93
CA GLN A 572 -12.05 -20.68 6.52
C GLN A 572 -12.23 -19.25 7.06
N TRP A 573 -11.20 -18.69 7.69
CA TRP A 573 -11.21 -17.31 8.18
C TRP A 573 -11.37 -16.32 7.02
N LEU A 574 -10.62 -16.47 5.93
CA LEU A 574 -10.73 -15.62 4.74
C LEU A 574 -12.12 -15.69 4.10
N ALA A 575 -12.66 -16.91 3.98
CA ALA A 575 -14.01 -17.10 3.45
C ALA A 575 -15.08 -16.39 4.30
N ARG A 576 -14.95 -16.41 5.64
CA ARG A 576 -15.84 -15.63 6.54
C ARG A 576 -15.69 -14.13 6.35
N LYS A 577 -14.45 -13.59 6.26
CA LYS A 577 -14.21 -12.16 6.03
C LYS A 577 -14.85 -11.67 4.73
N LEU A 578 -14.94 -12.51 3.70
CA LEU A 578 -15.49 -12.17 2.39
C LEU A 578 -16.92 -12.70 2.14
N ALA A 579 -17.58 -13.27 3.16
CA ALA A 579 -18.91 -13.88 3.03
C ALA A 579 -20.02 -12.93 2.57
N HIS A 580 -19.84 -11.60 2.74
CA HIS A 580 -20.78 -10.59 2.29
C HIS A 580 -20.68 -10.29 0.78
N LYS A 581 -19.67 -10.83 0.09
CA LYS A 581 -19.45 -10.65 -1.36
C LYS A 581 -19.97 -11.88 -2.12
N ASN A 582 -20.32 -11.69 -3.38
CA ASN A 582 -20.74 -12.76 -4.29
C ASN A 582 -19.51 -13.50 -4.86
N VAL A 583 -18.70 -14.10 -3.99
CA VAL A 583 -17.50 -14.84 -4.41
C VAL A 583 -17.90 -16.13 -5.09
N ALA A 584 -17.46 -16.33 -6.33
CA ALA A 584 -17.78 -17.52 -7.12
C ALA A 584 -16.91 -18.75 -6.81
N LYS A 585 -15.79 -18.54 -6.09
CA LYS A 585 -14.82 -19.58 -5.76
C LYS A 585 -14.89 -19.95 -4.27
N ASP A 586 -14.56 -21.20 -3.96
CA ASP A 586 -14.37 -21.65 -2.57
C ASP A 586 -13.04 -21.09 -2.03
N LEU A 587 -13.11 -20.04 -1.22
CA LEU A 587 -11.93 -19.40 -0.62
C LEU A 587 -11.33 -20.17 0.55
N THR A 588 -11.90 -21.31 0.94
CA THR A 588 -11.23 -22.21 1.87
C THR A 588 -10.03 -22.90 1.24
N ASP A 589 -10.00 -23.01 -0.09
CA ASP A 589 -8.86 -23.50 -0.88
C ASP A 589 -7.95 -22.34 -1.31
N GLU A 590 -6.71 -22.35 -0.85
CA GLU A 590 -5.71 -21.33 -1.17
C GLU A 590 -5.46 -21.16 -2.68
N GLN A 591 -5.62 -22.22 -3.48
CA GLN A 591 -5.46 -22.14 -4.94
C GLN A 591 -6.45 -21.15 -5.58
N ASN A 592 -7.60 -20.96 -4.96
CA ASN A 592 -8.61 -20.01 -5.40
C ASN A 592 -8.33 -18.54 -5.04
N TRP A 593 -7.29 -18.29 -4.24
CA TRP A 593 -6.85 -16.91 -3.93
C TRP A 593 -6.08 -16.28 -5.09
N TYR A 594 -5.58 -17.10 -6.01
CA TYR A 594 -4.75 -16.63 -7.10
C TYR A 594 -5.55 -16.32 -8.37
N LEU A 595 -5.07 -15.33 -9.10
CA LEU A 595 -5.55 -15.01 -10.43
C LEU A 595 -4.98 -15.99 -11.48
N PRO A 596 -5.68 -16.22 -12.59
CA PRO A 596 -5.13 -17.02 -13.67
C PRO A 596 -3.98 -16.29 -14.35
N MET A 597 -2.76 -16.85 -14.30
CA MET A 597 -1.62 -16.29 -15.02
C MET A 597 -1.70 -16.66 -16.50
N LYS A 598 -1.56 -15.63 -17.36
CA LYS A 598 -1.50 -15.81 -18.82
C LYS A 598 -0.12 -16.23 -19.26
#